data_3855888828a984744213ae4bebe20003
#
_entry.id   3855888828a984744213ae4bebe20003
#
_cell.length_a   1.000
_cell.length_b   1.000
_cell.length_c   1.000
_cell.angle_alpha   90.00
_cell.angle_beta   90.00
_cell.angle_gamma   90.00
#
_symmetry.space_group_name_H-M   'P 1'
#
loop_
_entity.id
_entity.type
_entity.pdbx_description
1 polymer ?
#
loop_
_entity_poly.entity_id
_entity_poly.type
_entity_poly.pdbx_seq_one_letter_code
_entity_poly.pdbx_strand_id
1 'polypeptide(L)'
;MARFERYNYRYDVNGNRRSDEQIDELENEFNQNKQLKIKKMVRVIIGAVVGVFLLAFLFASCERIDAGHVGVKVNLYGDNKGVSDVTEVTGMVFYNPITHNIYEFPTFIQHKEYTGENSFVVNSKDGSEFHVSPIINYSVQREKVPSIFAKYRRSLDQIEEGFLKTSVFDAFRLATNKYTADELIGNRQAYEVEVRRILEGQLLAEGFIVNQFTSNLVYPETFKAAIEAKNNAVQAALRAENEVKTAEAQAKIKVATAEGNAQAMLTSAKAEAEANRMKQQTLTPLLLQLEYINKWDGKLPVYGEVPQLFRNIQK
;
A
#
# COMPACT_ATOMS: atom_id res chain seq x y z
N MET A 1 35.93 34.86 -63.49
CA MET A 1 36.39 33.52 -63.91
C MET A 1 36.11 33.24 -65.38
N ALA A 2 35.02 33.63 -66.01
CA ALA A 2 34.75 33.40 -67.47
C ALA A 2 35.67 34.08 -68.46
N ARG A 3 36.38 35.14 -68.05
CA ARG A 3 37.28 35.91 -68.94
C ARG A 3 38.68 35.29 -69.09
N PHE A 4 39.12 34.47 -68.14
CA PHE A 4 40.43 33.79 -68.14
C PHE A 4 40.42 32.50 -68.96
N GLU A 5 39.28 31.81 -69.03
CA GLU A 5 39.15 30.58 -69.83
C GLU A 5 39.12 30.79 -71.32
N ARG A 6 38.53 31.91 -71.83
CA ARG A 6 38.52 32.26 -73.25
C ARG A 6 39.88 32.55 -73.85
N TYR A 7 40.79 32.94 -73.01
CA TYR A 7 42.20 33.27 -73.57
C TYR A 7 42.96 32.00 -73.89
N ASN A 8 42.79 30.90 -73.19
CA ASN A 8 43.46 29.61 -73.41
C ASN A 8 42.99 28.87 -74.66
N TYR A 9 41.82 29.18 -75.21
CA TYR A 9 41.33 28.53 -76.44
C TYR A 9 41.72 29.25 -77.73
N ARG A 10 42.18 30.51 -77.65
CA ARG A 10 42.53 31.33 -78.85
C ARG A 10 43.88 30.98 -79.49
N TYR A 11 44.73 30.36 -78.73
CA TYR A 11 46.09 30.00 -79.29
C TYR A 11 46.32 28.50 -79.13
N ASP A 12 46.99 27.91 -80.12
CA ASP A 12 47.42 26.52 -80.08
C ASP A 12 48.69 26.40 -79.21
N VAL A 13 49.10 25.14 -78.88
CA VAL A 13 50.29 24.81 -78.07
C VAL A 13 51.55 25.41 -78.62
N ASN A 14 51.57 25.71 -79.94
CA ASN A 14 52.67 26.34 -80.68
C ASN A 14 52.57 27.89 -80.81
N GLY A 15 51.54 28.49 -80.14
CA GLY A 15 51.34 29.95 -80.16
C GLY A 15 50.57 30.48 -81.38
N ASN A 16 50.09 29.63 -82.28
CA ASN A 16 49.33 30.05 -83.47
C ASN A 16 47.87 30.34 -83.10
N ARG A 17 47.27 31.39 -83.65
CA ARG A 17 45.88 31.76 -83.45
C ARG A 17 44.96 30.75 -84.15
N ARG A 18 44.05 30.11 -83.38
CA ARG A 18 43.03 29.22 -83.94
C ARG A 18 41.93 30.00 -84.64
N SER A 19 41.30 29.35 -85.63
CA SER A 19 40.11 29.91 -86.26
C SER A 19 38.94 30.00 -85.36
N ASP A 20 38.03 30.91 -85.63
CA ASP A 20 36.83 31.10 -84.78
C ASP A 20 35.95 29.81 -84.75
N GLU A 21 35.88 29.02 -85.81
CA GLU A 21 35.24 27.69 -85.87
C GLU A 21 35.89 26.68 -84.94
N GLN A 22 37.22 26.62 -84.89
CA GLN A 22 37.93 25.70 -83.95
C GLN A 22 37.76 26.11 -82.51
N ILE A 23 37.54 27.37 -82.19
CA ILE A 23 37.28 27.87 -80.85
C ILE A 23 35.88 27.46 -80.42
N ASP A 24 34.90 27.61 -81.32
CA ASP A 24 33.50 27.22 -81.03
C ASP A 24 33.34 25.68 -80.84
N GLU A 25 34.09 24.87 -81.62
CA GLU A 25 34.13 23.41 -81.41
C GLU A 25 34.73 23.06 -80.06
N LEU A 26 35.79 23.64 -79.60
CA LEU A 26 36.43 23.40 -78.33
C LEU A 26 35.54 23.88 -77.13
N GLU A 27 34.88 25.04 -77.28
CA GLU A 27 33.90 25.51 -76.30
C GLU A 27 32.71 24.54 -76.20
N ASN A 28 32.21 24.02 -77.29
CA ASN A 28 31.15 23.05 -77.34
C ASN A 28 31.57 21.71 -76.71
N GLU A 29 32.74 21.19 -77.00
CA GLU A 29 33.29 19.99 -76.38
C GLU A 29 33.51 20.18 -74.89
N PHE A 30 34.01 21.31 -74.44
CA PHE A 30 34.22 21.66 -73.07
C PHE A 30 32.87 21.73 -72.31
N ASN A 31 31.91 22.44 -72.94
CA ASN A 31 30.56 22.56 -72.33
C ASN A 31 29.86 21.19 -72.28
N GLN A 32 30.00 20.34 -73.29
CA GLN A 32 29.47 18.98 -73.30
C GLN A 32 30.13 18.14 -72.18
N ASN A 33 31.44 18.18 -72.03
CA ASN A 33 32.21 17.47 -71.04
C ASN A 33 31.85 17.97 -69.60
N LYS A 34 31.64 19.28 -69.43
CA LYS A 34 31.18 19.90 -68.18
C LYS A 34 29.78 19.46 -67.84
N GLN A 35 28.84 19.42 -68.79
CA GLN A 35 27.48 18.94 -68.61
C GLN A 35 27.47 17.44 -68.28
N LEU A 36 28.32 16.62 -68.92
CA LEU A 36 28.46 15.21 -68.62
C LEU A 36 28.98 14.96 -67.18
N LYS A 37 29.99 15.75 -66.75
CA LYS A 37 30.50 15.69 -65.34
C LYS A 37 29.46 16.13 -64.35
N ILE A 38 28.73 17.22 -64.66
CA ILE A 38 27.60 17.66 -63.73
C ILE A 38 26.51 16.60 -63.67
N LYS A 39 26.09 16.03 -64.81
CA LYS A 39 25.08 14.93 -64.79
C LYS A 39 25.53 13.69 -64.04
N LYS A 40 26.86 13.33 -64.20
CA LYS A 40 27.41 12.21 -63.38
C LYS A 40 27.44 12.55 -61.90
N MET A 41 27.88 13.76 -61.53
CA MET A 41 27.93 14.22 -60.15
C MET A 41 26.51 14.28 -59.52
N VAL A 42 25.53 14.80 -60.26
CA VAL A 42 24.11 14.82 -59.81
C VAL A 42 23.56 13.41 -59.60
N ARG A 43 23.86 12.45 -60.49
CA ARG A 43 23.43 11.05 -60.32
C ARG A 43 24.08 10.41 -59.09
N VAL A 44 25.34 10.68 -58.79
CA VAL A 44 26.02 10.18 -57.60
C VAL A 44 25.43 10.78 -56.34
N ILE A 45 25.15 12.09 -56.34
CA ILE A 45 24.48 12.76 -55.22
C ILE A 45 23.07 12.19 -54.97
N ILE A 46 22.28 12.05 -56.04
CA ILE A 46 20.95 11.43 -55.93
C ILE A 46 21.06 10.00 -55.40
N GLY A 47 21.99 9.20 -55.90
CA GLY A 47 22.24 7.85 -55.43
C GLY A 47 22.63 7.80 -53.94
N ALA A 48 23.50 8.73 -53.51
CA ALA A 48 23.89 8.86 -52.10
C ALA A 48 22.72 9.26 -51.22
N VAL A 49 21.90 10.22 -51.64
CA VAL A 49 20.69 10.65 -50.91
C VAL A 49 19.69 9.50 -50.80
N VAL A 50 19.43 8.79 -51.91
CA VAL A 50 18.54 7.60 -51.89
C VAL A 50 19.12 6.49 -51.01
N GLY A 51 20.44 6.26 -51.04
CA GLY A 51 21.09 5.29 -50.16
C GLY A 51 20.94 5.62 -48.66
N VAL A 52 21.16 6.89 -48.31
CA VAL A 52 20.93 7.37 -46.91
C VAL A 52 19.46 7.22 -46.49
N PHE A 53 18.53 7.53 -47.40
CA PHE A 53 17.12 7.40 -47.14
C PHE A 53 16.70 5.94 -46.95
N LEU A 54 17.22 5.01 -47.75
CA LEU A 54 16.99 3.57 -47.60
C LEU A 54 17.59 3.02 -46.30
N LEU A 55 18.77 3.46 -45.93
CA LEU A 55 19.39 3.12 -44.64
C LEU A 55 18.56 3.62 -43.47
N ALA A 56 18.15 4.87 -43.47
CA ALA A 56 17.28 5.44 -42.45
C ALA A 56 15.95 4.68 -42.33
N PHE A 57 15.38 4.28 -43.46
CA PHE A 57 14.15 3.48 -43.48
C PHE A 57 14.34 2.08 -42.88
N LEU A 58 15.48 1.42 -43.15
CA LEU A 58 15.81 0.12 -42.53
C LEU A 58 15.96 0.22 -41.02
N PHE A 59 16.61 1.27 -40.51
CA PHE A 59 16.73 1.51 -39.08
C PHE A 59 15.36 1.83 -38.42
N ALA A 60 14.50 2.60 -39.08
CA ALA A 60 13.15 2.92 -38.61
C ALA A 60 12.21 1.72 -38.65
N SER A 61 12.56 0.64 -39.35
CA SER A 61 11.73 -0.59 -39.47
C SER A 61 12.00 -1.62 -38.37
N CYS A 62 12.83 -1.32 -37.38
CA CYS A 62 13.21 -2.23 -36.30
C CYS A 62 12.89 -1.58 -34.98
N GLU A 63 12.06 -2.25 -34.15
CA GLU A 63 11.73 -1.83 -32.80
C GLU A 63 12.08 -2.96 -31.82
N ARG A 64 12.65 -2.59 -30.68
CA ARG A 64 13.00 -3.50 -29.62
C ARG A 64 11.98 -3.34 -28.48
N ILE A 65 11.24 -4.39 -28.24
CA ILE A 65 10.32 -4.47 -27.11
C ILE A 65 11.11 -4.87 -25.87
N ASP A 66 11.04 -4.07 -24.84
CA ASP A 66 11.78 -4.29 -23.60
C ASP A 66 11.30 -5.55 -22.85
N ALA A 67 12.20 -6.10 -22.02
CA ALA A 67 11.87 -7.24 -21.17
C ALA A 67 10.74 -6.88 -20.20
N GLY A 68 9.72 -7.73 -20.11
CA GLY A 68 8.54 -7.47 -19.28
C GLY A 68 7.45 -6.66 -19.99
N HIS A 69 7.65 -6.30 -21.26
CA HIS A 69 6.64 -5.69 -22.12
C HIS A 69 6.14 -6.68 -23.18
N VAL A 70 4.92 -6.45 -23.61
CA VAL A 70 4.31 -7.12 -24.76
C VAL A 70 3.96 -6.05 -25.78
N GLY A 71 4.48 -6.19 -27.00
CA GLY A 71 4.13 -5.33 -28.12
C GLY A 71 2.85 -5.81 -28.79
N VAL A 72 1.99 -4.88 -29.12
CA VAL A 72 0.81 -5.10 -29.94
C VAL A 72 1.04 -4.46 -31.29
N LYS A 73 1.23 -5.30 -32.31
CA LYS A 73 1.39 -4.87 -33.70
C LYS A 73 0.04 -4.68 -34.34
N VAL A 74 -0.24 -3.48 -34.83
CA VAL A 74 -1.50 -3.09 -35.43
C VAL A 74 -1.31 -2.69 -36.88
N ASN A 75 -2.15 -3.24 -37.78
CA ASN A 75 -2.12 -2.89 -39.19
C ASN A 75 -2.95 -1.60 -39.42
N LEU A 76 -2.33 -0.59 -40.03
CA LEU A 76 -2.96 0.72 -40.28
C LEU A 76 -3.69 0.79 -41.63
N TYR A 77 -3.33 -0.07 -42.58
CA TYR A 77 -3.80 -0.04 -43.97
C TYR A 77 -4.18 -1.44 -44.46
N GLY A 78 -5.05 -1.51 -45.46
CA GLY A 78 -5.49 -2.74 -46.11
C GLY A 78 -6.81 -3.28 -45.59
N ASP A 79 -7.21 -4.44 -46.09
CA ASP A 79 -8.50 -5.08 -45.75
C ASP A 79 -8.56 -5.54 -44.29
N ASN A 80 -7.38 -5.84 -43.70
CA ASN A 80 -7.23 -6.26 -42.30
C ASN A 80 -6.79 -5.11 -41.37
N LYS A 81 -7.13 -3.86 -41.70
CA LYS A 81 -6.75 -2.73 -40.88
C LYS A 81 -7.47 -2.74 -39.51
N GLY A 82 -6.76 -2.40 -38.47
CA GLY A 82 -7.30 -2.19 -37.14
C GLY A 82 -7.34 -3.47 -36.30
N VAL A 83 -8.44 -3.69 -35.60
CA VAL A 83 -8.56 -4.67 -34.51
C VAL A 83 -8.61 -6.13 -34.97
N SER A 84 -8.86 -6.40 -36.24
CA SER A 84 -8.98 -7.77 -36.76
C SER A 84 -7.64 -8.50 -36.90
N ASP A 85 -6.52 -7.78 -36.89
CA ASP A 85 -5.18 -8.34 -37.04
C ASP A 85 -4.22 -7.77 -35.97
N VAL A 86 -4.58 -8.00 -34.70
CA VAL A 86 -3.77 -7.61 -33.55
C VAL A 86 -2.89 -8.79 -33.17
N THR A 87 -1.59 -8.67 -33.40
CA THR A 87 -0.64 -9.74 -33.13
C THR A 87 0.25 -9.37 -31.94
N GLU A 88 0.39 -10.30 -31.00
CA GLU A 88 1.36 -10.19 -29.91
C GLU A 88 2.78 -10.37 -30.44
N VAL A 89 3.68 -9.46 -30.09
CA VAL A 89 5.08 -9.51 -30.47
C VAL A 89 5.99 -9.23 -29.27
N THR A 90 7.17 -9.86 -29.27
CA THR A 90 8.15 -9.70 -28.19
C THR A 90 9.55 -9.70 -28.74
N GLY A 91 10.49 -9.04 -28.05
CA GLY A 91 11.88 -8.97 -28.45
C GLY A 91 12.12 -7.98 -29.60
N MET A 92 12.97 -8.35 -30.56
CA MET A 92 13.28 -7.51 -31.72
C MET A 92 12.27 -7.78 -32.83
N VAL A 93 11.50 -6.75 -33.21
CA VAL A 93 10.43 -6.85 -34.21
C VAL A 93 10.76 -5.99 -35.42
N PHE A 94 10.71 -6.63 -36.59
CA PHE A 94 10.82 -5.92 -37.87
C PHE A 94 9.42 -5.62 -38.40
N TYR A 95 9.14 -4.36 -38.67
CA TYR A 95 7.86 -3.94 -39.21
C TYR A 95 8.00 -2.79 -40.17
N ASN A 96 7.01 -2.56 -40.99
CA ASN A 96 7.00 -1.39 -41.86
C ASN A 96 6.31 -0.23 -41.10
N PRO A 97 7.05 0.85 -40.75
CA PRO A 97 6.51 1.96 -39.96
C PRO A 97 5.43 2.78 -40.69
N ILE A 98 5.25 2.59 -42.00
CA ILE A 98 4.21 3.23 -42.78
C ILE A 98 2.87 2.47 -42.62
N THR A 99 2.93 1.14 -42.54
CA THR A 99 1.73 0.28 -42.56
C THR A 99 1.34 -0.30 -41.21
N HIS A 100 2.26 -0.31 -40.26
CA HIS A 100 2.02 -0.87 -38.93
C HIS A 100 2.46 0.11 -37.85
N ASN A 101 1.81 -0.03 -36.67
CA ASN A 101 2.24 0.63 -35.44
C ASN A 101 2.35 -0.41 -34.33
N ILE A 102 3.27 -0.19 -33.40
CA ILE A 102 3.47 -1.06 -32.23
C ILE A 102 3.11 -0.27 -30.97
N TYR A 103 2.28 -0.87 -30.12
CA TYR A 103 1.94 -0.35 -28.82
C TYR A 103 2.50 -1.29 -27.76
N GLU A 104 3.27 -0.78 -26.83
CA GLU A 104 3.87 -1.56 -25.76
C GLU A 104 3.00 -1.54 -24.51
N PHE A 105 2.84 -2.73 -23.91
CA PHE A 105 2.11 -2.92 -22.66
C PHE A 105 3.03 -3.59 -21.64
N PRO A 106 3.33 -2.96 -20.51
CA PRO A 106 4.06 -3.61 -19.42
C PRO A 106 3.19 -4.70 -18.80
N THR A 107 3.78 -5.89 -18.61
CA THR A 107 3.14 -7.03 -17.95
C THR A 107 3.61 -7.26 -16.52
N PHE A 108 4.61 -6.48 -16.08
CA PHE A 108 5.04 -6.45 -14.69
C PHE A 108 4.12 -5.57 -13.85
N ILE A 109 4.27 -5.65 -12.52
CA ILE A 109 3.43 -4.91 -11.57
C ILE A 109 3.58 -3.41 -11.76
N GLN A 110 2.47 -2.75 -12.06
CA GLN A 110 2.32 -1.31 -12.14
C GLN A 110 1.80 -0.77 -10.81
N HIS A 111 2.23 0.43 -10.45
CA HIS A 111 1.81 1.15 -9.26
C HIS A 111 1.00 2.39 -9.67
N LYS A 112 -0.23 2.48 -9.17
CA LYS A 112 -1.08 3.65 -9.40
C LYS A 112 -1.62 4.17 -8.07
N GLU A 113 -1.44 5.46 -7.85
CA GLU A 113 -1.88 6.16 -6.66
C GLU A 113 -2.90 7.24 -7.06
N TYR A 114 -4.02 7.27 -6.34
CA TYR A 114 -5.08 8.28 -6.54
C TYR A 114 -5.14 9.20 -5.33
N THR A 115 -4.19 10.15 -5.26
CA THR A 115 -4.06 11.12 -4.14
C THR A 115 -4.31 12.55 -4.62
N GLY A 116 -4.51 13.46 -3.67
CA GLY A 116 -4.73 14.87 -3.95
C GLY A 116 -5.96 15.12 -4.81
N GLU A 117 -5.78 15.77 -5.96
CA GLU A 117 -6.87 16.09 -6.91
C GLU A 117 -7.50 14.85 -7.56
N ASN A 118 -6.80 13.71 -7.53
CA ASN A 118 -7.28 12.44 -8.03
C ASN A 118 -7.96 11.58 -6.96
N SER A 119 -8.10 12.08 -5.72
CA SER A 119 -8.86 11.40 -4.69
C SER A 119 -10.36 11.34 -5.03
N PHE A 120 -11.03 10.33 -4.51
CA PHE A 120 -12.47 10.14 -4.74
C PHE A 120 -13.26 10.56 -3.52
N VAL A 121 -14.47 11.09 -3.77
CA VAL A 121 -15.48 11.29 -2.74
C VAL A 121 -16.57 10.24 -2.92
N VAL A 122 -16.85 9.49 -1.86
CA VAL A 122 -17.87 8.43 -1.86
C VAL A 122 -18.79 8.60 -0.66
N ASN A 123 -20.05 8.18 -0.82
CA ASN A 123 -21.06 8.33 0.21
C ASN A 123 -21.41 6.97 0.80
N SER A 124 -21.53 6.93 2.12
CA SER A 124 -22.04 5.78 2.86
C SER A 124 -23.55 5.64 2.74
N LYS A 125 -24.09 4.52 3.22
CA LYS A 125 -25.52 4.22 3.22
C LYS A 125 -26.38 5.28 3.93
N ASP A 126 -25.83 5.91 4.95
CA ASP A 126 -26.45 6.99 5.74
C ASP A 126 -26.18 8.41 5.19
N GLY A 127 -25.55 8.52 4.02
CA GLY A 127 -25.28 9.78 3.33
C GLY A 127 -24.04 10.52 3.79
N SER A 128 -23.23 9.94 4.66
CA SER A 128 -21.97 10.55 5.10
C SER A 128 -20.92 10.49 3.98
N GLU A 129 -20.19 11.59 3.78
CA GLU A 129 -19.15 11.71 2.75
C GLU A 129 -17.80 11.23 3.30
N PHE A 130 -17.10 10.45 2.48
CA PHE A 130 -15.75 9.96 2.77
C PHE A 130 -14.80 10.27 1.62
N HIS A 131 -13.61 10.74 1.96
CA HIS A 131 -12.52 10.89 0.99
C HIS A 131 -11.69 9.62 0.94
N VAL A 132 -11.44 9.11 -0.27
CA VAL A 132 -10.66 7.90 -0.51
C VAL A 132 -9.50 8.22 -1.42
N SER A 133 -8.31 7.83 -1.00
CA SER A 133 -7.07 8.01 -1.77
C SER A 133 -6.41 6.65 -2.00
N PRO A 134 -7.03 5.77 -2.82
CA PRO A 134 -6.57 4.39 -2.95
C PRO A 134 -5.23 4.30 -3.67
N ILE A 135 -4.49 3.27 -3.29
CA ILE A 135 -3.28 2.82 -3.95
C ILE A 135 -3.53 1.41 -4.48
N ILE A 136 -3.26 1.21 -5.75
CA ILE A 136 -3.41 -0.09 -6.39
C ILE A 136 -2.12 -0.51 -7.10
N ASN A 137 -1.69 -1.73 -6.83
CA ASN A 137 -0.67 -2.41 -7.61
C ASN A 137 -1.36 -3.47 -8.45
N TYR A 138 -1.20 -3.39 -9.74
CA TYR A 138 -1.84 -4.28 -10.67
C TYR A 138 -0.87 -4.72 -11.77
N SER A 139 -1.20 -5.79 -12.46
CA SER A 139 -0.48 -6.27 -13.64
C SER A 139 -1.45 -6.64 -14.75
N VAL A 140 -0.99 -6.60 -15.98
CA VAL A 140 -1.78 -6.96 -17.16
C VAL A 140 -1.52 -8.41 -17.53
N GLN A 141 -2.58 -9.18 -17.77
CA GLN A 141 -2.46 -10.54 -18.29
C GLN A 141 -1.94 -10.49 -19.72
N ARG A 142 -0.79 -11.10 -19.94
CA ARG A 142 -0.11 -11.12 -21.23
C ARG A 142 -1.03 -11.58 -22.38
N GLU A 143 -1.76 -12.64 -22.16
CA GLU A 143 -2.64 -13.26 -23.14
C GLU A 143 -3.84 -12.38 -23.48
N LYS A 144 -4.17 -11.43 -22.60
CA LYS A 144 -5.30 -10.50 -22.76
C LYS A 144 -4.90 -9.17 -23.41
N VAL A 145 -3.61 -8.86 -23.52
CA VAL A 145 -3.13 -7.59 -24.09
C VAL A 145 -3.71 -7.31 -25.48
N PRO A 146 -3.73 -8.26 -26.43
CA PRO A 146 -4.38 -8.02 -27.74
C PRO A 146 -5.86 -7.67 -27.64
N SER A 147 -6.61 -8.32 -26.76
CA SER A 147 -8.03 -8.06 -26.55
C SER A 147 -8.31 -6.73 -25.86
N ILE A 148 -7.46 -6.35 -24.90
CA ILE A 148 -7.49 -5.05 -24.24
C ILE A 148 -7.26 -3.95 -25.28
N PHE A 149 -6.21 -4.07 -26.10
CA PHE A 149 -5.96 -3.11 -27.17
C PHE A 149 -7.11 -3.06 -28.19
N ALA A 150 -7.63 -4.22 -28.58
CA ALA A 150 -8.76 -4.32 -29.52
C ALA A 150 -9.98 -3.53 -29.03
N LYS A 151 -10.26 -3.60 -27.72
CA LYS A 151 -11.39 -2.94 -27.06
C LYS A 151 -11.19 -1.44 -26.89
N TYR A 152 -10.04 -1.03 -26.33
CA TYR A 152 -9.80 0.36 -25.94
C TYR A 152 -9.09 1.19 -27.00
N ARG A 153 -8.26 0.58 -27.83
CA ARG A 153 -7.46 1.22 -28.90
C ARG A 153 -6.59 2.37 -28.38
N ARG A 154 -6.03 2.22 -27.20
CA ARG A 154 -5.26 3.23 -26.48
C ARG A 154 -4.05 2.60 -25.81
N SER A 155 -3.05 3.43 -25.46
CA SER A 155 -1.94 3.01 -24.60
C SER A 155 -2.43 2.67 -23.19
N LEU A 156 -1.60 1.95 -22.41
CA LEU A 156 -1.95 1.59 -21.05
C LEU A 156 -2.23 2.81 -20.18
N ASP A 157 -1.40 3.86 -20.27
CA ASP A 157 -1.57 5.11 -19.51
C ASP A 157 -2.96 5.74 -19.72
N GLN A 158 -3.45 5.73 -20.97
CA GLN A 158 -4.78 6.25 -21.28
C GLN A 158 -5.91 5.34 -20.78
N ILE A 159 -5.66 4.03 -20.73
CA ILE A 159 -6.61 3.07 -20.15
C ILE A 159 -6.65 3.23 -18.62
N GLU A 160 -5.51 3.50 -17.99
CA GLU A 160 -5.42 3.81 -16.56
C GLU A 160 -6.25 5.03 -16.17
N GLU A 161 -6.07 6.13 -16.89
CA GLU A 161 -6.79 7.39 -16.61
C GLU A 161 -8.30 7.30 -16.89
N GLY A 162 -8.70 6.43 -17.79
CA GLY A 162 -10.11 6.20 -18.12
C GLY A 162 -10.70 5.03 -17.35
N PHE A 163 -10.51 3.83 -17.87
CA PHE A 163 -11.17 2.61 -17.40
C PHE A 163 -10.75 2.23 -15.96
N LEU A 164 -9.44 2.18 -15.67
CA LEU A 164 -8.96 1.72 -14.36
C LEU A 164 -9.44 2.67 -13.26
N LYS A 165 -9.27 3.99 -13.45
CA LYS A 165 -9.74 5.01 -12.51
C LYS A 165 -11.24 4.91 -12.25
N THR A 166 -12.04 4.74 -13.30
CA THR A 166 -13.49 4.60 -13.16
C THR A 166 -13.87 3.31 -12.43
N SER A 167 -13.21 2.18 -12.73
CA SER A 167 -13.47 0.90 -12.06
C SER A 167 -13.11 0.96 -10.57
N VAL A 168 -12.00 1.61 -10.22
CA VAL A 168 -11.62 1.83 -8.82
C VAL A 168 -12.69 2.67 -8.12
N PHE A 169 -13.08 3.81 -8.70
CA PHE A 169 -14.13 4.66 -8.13
C PHE A 169 -15.45 3.91 -7.95
N ASP A 170 -15.90 3.16 -8.96
CA ASP A 170 -17.15 2.39 -8.88
C ASP A 170 -17.09 1.29 -7.82
N ALA A 171 -15.97 0.59 -7.67
CA ALA A 171 -15.81 -0.42 -6.63
C ALA A 171 -15.95 0.20 -5.23
N PHE A 172 -15.33 1.36 -4.99
CA PHE A 172 -15.49 2.10 -3.73
C PHE A 172 -16.92 2.56 -3.52
N ARG A 173 -17.53 3.19 -4.52
CA ARG A 173 -18.91 3.68 -4.47
C ARG A 173 -19.89 2.56 -4.14
N LEU A 174 -19.78 1.43 -4.83
CA LEU A 174 -20.66 0.27 -4.62
C LEU A 174 -20.47 -0.38 -3.25
N ALA A 175 -19.23 -0.49 -2.78
CA ALA A 175 -18.96 -1.03 -1.46
C ALA A 175 -19.42 -0.07 -0.36
N THR A 176 -19.07 1.22 -0.43
CA THR A 176 -19.37 2.21 0.60
C THR A 176 -20.88 2.36 0.82
N ASN A 177 -21.68 2.32 -0.24
CA ASN A 177 -23.14 2.39 -0.16
C ASN A 177 -23.80 1.22 0.62
N LYS A 178 -23.08 0.13 0.87
CA LYS A 178 -23.61 -1.00 1.67
C LYS A 178 -23.45 -0.80 3.18
N TYR A 179 -22.54 0.05 3.60
CA TYR A 179 -22.17 0.26 4.98
C TYR A 179 -22.60 1.64 5.48
N THR A 180 -23.00 1.73 6.74
CA THR A 180 -23.13 3.00 7.44
C THR A 180 -21.75 3.53 7.85
N ALA A 181 -21.66 4.81 8.18
CA ALA A 181 -20.42 5.41 8.62
C ALA A 181 -19.81 4.71 9.85
N ASP A 182 -20.65 4.34 10.83
CA ASP A 182 -20.23 3.58 12.02
C ASP A 182 -19.66 2.20 11.66
N GLU A 183 -20.28 1.49 10.70
CA GLU A 183 -19.82 0.18 10.23
C GLU A 183 -18.49 0.27 9.46
N LEU A 184 -18.29 1.34 8.66
CA LEU A 184 -17.03 1.60 7.96
C LEU A 184 -15.85 1.78 8.92
N ILE A 185 -16.12 2.35 10.09
CA ILE A 185 -15.13 2.56 11.14
C ILE A 185 -14.89 1.29 11.94
N GLY A 186 -15.96 0.64 12.37
CA GLY A 186 -15.90 -0.56 13.23
C GLY A 186 -15.41 -1.81 12.49
N ASN A 187 -15.76 -1.95 11.20
CA ASN A 187 -15.48 -3.13 10.37
C ASN A 187 -14.68 -2.80 9.12
N ARG A 188 -13.67 -1.95 9.24
CA ARG A 188 -12.83 -1.53 8.12
C ARG A 188 -12.28 -2.69 7.29
N GLN A 189 -11.87 -3.76 7.95
CA GLN A 189 -11.33 -4.94 7.26
C GLN A 189 -12.37 -5.60 6.34
N ALA A 190 -13.61 -5.77 6.80
CA ALA A 190 -14.68 -6.35 6.00
C ALA A 190 -15.02 -5.46 4.79
N TYR A 191 -15.03 -4.14 4.99
CA TYR A 191 -15.20 -3.17 3.92
C TYR A 191 -14.08 -3.27 2.87
N GLU A 192 -12.82 -3.30 3.27
CA GLU A 192 -11.68 -3.40 2.35
C GLU A 192 -11.71 -4.70 1.55
N VAL A 193 -12.09 -5.82 2.16
CA VAL A 193 -12.30 -7.10 1.47
C VAL A 193 -13.41 -6.99 0.43
N GLU A 194 -14.52 -6.33 0.75
CA GLU A 194 -15.62 -6.16 -0.20
C GLU A 194 -15.25 -5.24 -1.37
N VAL A 195 -14.56 -4.11 -1.12
CA VAL A 195 -14.03 -3.26 -2.19
C VAL A 195 -13.11 -4.06 -3.11
N ARG A 196 -12.19 -4.79 -2.51
CA ARG A 196 -11.24 -5.63 -3.25
C ARG A 196 -11.96 -6.67 -4.10
N ARG A 197 -12.95 -7.36 -3.56
CA ARG A 197 -13.75 -8.37 -4.27
C ARG A 197 -14.45 -7.79 -5.50
N ILE A 198 -15.06 -6.61 -5.36
CA ILE A 198 -15.74 -5.92 -6.46
C ILE A 198 -14.72 -5.52 -7.52
N LEU A 199 -13.61 -4.91 -7.10
CA LEU A 199 -12.56 -4.42 -7.99
C LEU A 199 -11.89 -5.57 -8.76
N GLU A 200 -11.50 -6.65 -8.07
CA GLU A 200 -10.93 -7.85 -8.69
C GLU A 200 -11.89 -8.45 -9.72
N GLY A 201 -13.17 -8.53 -9.40
CA GLY A 201 -14.18 -9.04 -10.33
C GLY A 201 -14.31 -8.22 -11.61
N GLN A 202 -14.28 -6.90 -11.50
CA GLN A 202 -14.35 -5.98 -12.65
C GLN A 202 -13.06 -6.01 -13.48
N LEU A 203 -11.91 -5.95 -12.84
CA LEU A 203 -10.62 -5.85 -13.50
C LEU A 203 -10.18 -7.18 -14.13
N LEU A 204 -10.42 -8.31 -13.46
CA LEU A 204 -10.07 -9.63 -13.99
C LEU A 204 -10.82 -9.96 -15.28
N ALA A 205 -12.08 -9.55 -15.39
CA ALA A 205 -12.86 -9.73 -16.61
C ALA A 205 -12.22 -9.03 -17.83
N GLU A 206 -11.57 -7.90 -17.59
CA GLU A 206 -10.87 -7.11 -18.61
C GLU A 206 -9.40 -7.50 -18.82
N GLY A 207 -8.86 -8.43 -18.01
CA GLY A 207 -7.48 -8.91 -18.13
C GLY A 207 -6.48 -8.18 -17.26
N PHE A 208 -6.94 -7.48 -16.22
CA PHE A 208 -6.09 -6.86 -15.20
C PHE A 208 -6.14 -7.67 -13.92
N ILE A 209 -4.98 -7.91 -13.31
CA ILE A 209 -4.84 -8.63 -12.04
C ILE A 209 -4.49 -7.61 -10.95
N VAL A 210 -5.28 -7.56 -9.89
CA VAL A 210 -4.99 -6.75 -8.69
C VAL A 210 -4.02 -7.53 -7.81
N ASN A 211 -2.79 -7.06 -7.72
CA ASN A 211 -1.76 -7.67 -6.88
C ASN A 211 -1.85 -7.19 -5.44
N GLN A 212 -2.03 -5.88 -5.24
CA GLN A 212 -2.15 -5.26 -3.93
C GLN A 212 -3.09 -4.06 -4.00
N PHE A 213 -3.80 -3.83 -2.91
CA PHE A 213 -4.77 -2.77 -2.80
C PHE A 213 -4.76 -2.18 -1.39
N THR A 214 -4.82 -0.85 -1.30
CA THR A 214 -4.93 -0.11 -0.04
C THR A 214 -5.97 0.99 -0.20
N SER A 215 -6.93 1.08 0.72
CA SER A 215 -8.08 1.98 0.59
C SER A 215 -7.78 3.43 0.94
N ASN A 216 -6.90 3.70 1.92
CA ASN A 216 -6.63 5.04 2.45
C ASN A 216 -7.91 5.86 2.66
N LEU A 217 -8.86 5.31 3.43
CA LEU A 217 -10.11 5.98 3.77
C LEU A 217 -9.84 7.10 4.77
N VAL A 218 -10.18 8.34 4.41
CA VAL A 218 -10.04 9.54 5.25
C VAL A 218 -11.42 9.98 5.70
N TYR A 219 -11.58 10.12 7.02
CA TYR A 219 -12.82 10.55 7.65
C TYR A 219 -12.92 12.08 7.68
N PRO A 220 -14.12 12.67 7.48
CA PRO A 220 -14.36 14.08 7.71
C PRO A 220 -14.02 14.49 9.17
N GLU A 221 -13.50 15.69 9.37
CA GLU A 221 -13.13 16.18 10.71
C GLU A 221 -14.33 16.21 11.69
N THR A 222 -15.52 16.53 11.20
CA THR A 222 -16.76 16.48 11.99
C THR A 222 -17.05 15.07 12.52
N PHE A 223 -16.68 14.07 11.75
CA PHE A 223 -16.89 12.67 12.13
C PHE A 223 -15.85 12.19 13.14
N LYS A 224 -14.61 12.64 13.03
CA LYS A 224 -13.55 12.35 14.02
C LYS A 224 -13.95 12.86 15.39
N ALA A 225 -14.45 14.11 15.48
CA ALA A 225 -14.92 14.68 16.74
C ALA A 225 -16.10 13.89 17.36
N ALA A 226 -17.04 13.41 16.53
CA ALA A 226 -18.16 12.58 17.00
C ALA A 226 -17.68 11.20 17.51
N ILE A 227 -16.72 10.58 16.82
CA ILE A 227 -16.11 9.30 17.24
C ILE A 227 -15.35 9.50 18.56
N GLU A 228 -14.57 10.55 18.70
CA GLU A 228 -13.85 10.85 19.94
C GLU A 228 -14.81 11.08 21.11
N ALA A 229 -15.90 11.83 20.89
CA ALA A 229 -16.93 12.01 21.88
C ALA A 229 -17.59 10.69 22.29
N LYS A 230 -17.96 9.84 21.32
CA LYS A 230 -18.52 8.49 21.56
C LYS A 230 -17.55 7.61 22.32
N ASN A 231 -16.28 7.56 21.91
CA ASN A 231 -15.26 6.75 22.57
C ASN A 231 -15.02 7.23 24.01
N ASN A 232 -15.00 8.55 24.25
CA ASN A 232 -14.87 9.13 25.58
C ASN A 232 -16.08 8.76 26.47
N ALA A 233 -17.30 8.81 25.92
CA ALA A 233 -18.52 8.41 26.63
C ALA A 233 -18.50 6.91 26.98
N VAL A 234 -18.11 6.04 26.05
CA VAL A 234 -17.98 4.59 26.30
C VAL A 234 -16.90 4.32 27.35
N GLN A 235 -15.76 4.99 27.27
CA GLN A 235 -14.68 4.88 28.26
C GLN A 235 -15.14 5.34 29.65
N ALA A 236 -15.90 6.42 29.73
CA ALA A 236 -16.45 6.92 30.97
C ALA A 236 -17.46 5.91 31.58
N ALA A 237 -18.34 5.35 30.75
CA ALA A 237 -19.29 4.30 31.20
C ALA A 237 -18.58 3.05 31.70
N LEU A 238 -17.56 2.56 31.00
CA LEU A 238 -16.76 1.43 31.44
C LEU A 238 -16.01 1.69 32.76
N ARG A 239 -15.47 2.92 32.94
CA ARG A 239 -14.84 3.32 34.20
C ARG A 239 -15.84 3.31 35.35
N ALA A 240 -17.01 3.89 35.15
CA ALA A 240 -18.08 3.90 36.15
C ALA A 240 -18.53 2.49 36.52
N GLU A 241 -18.69 1.59 35.54
CA GLU A 241 -19.03 0.18 35.80
C GLU A 241 -17.92 -0.54 36.58
N ASN A 242 -16.66 -0.32 36.24
CA ASN A 242 -15.52 -0.90 36.95
C ASN A 242 -15.40 -0.35 38.39
N GLU A 243 -15.67 0.95 38.59
CA GLU A 243 -15.71 1.55 39.94
C GLU A 243 -16.79 0.92 40.80
N VAL A 244 -18.00 0.70 40.27
CA VAL A 244 -19.09 0.00 40.98
C VAL A 244 -18.67 -1.42 41.35
N LYS A 245 -18.13 -2.20 40.39
CA LYS A 245 -17.65 -3.57 40.63
C LYS A 245 -16.53 -3.61 41.68
N THR A 246 -15.65 -2.63 41.65
CA THR A 246 -14.55 -2.52 42.62
C THR A 246 -15.09 -2.19 44.02
N ALA A 247 -16.03 -1.24 44.11
CA ALA A 247 -16.69 -0.90 45.38
C ALA A 247 -17.47 -2.08 45.97
N GLU A 248 -18.21 -2.82 45.15
CA GLU A 248 -18.91 -4.05 45.58
C GLU A 248 -17.93 -5.13 46.06
N ALA A 249 -16.81 -5.33 45.33
CA ALA A 249 -15.79 -6.28 45.73
C ALA A 249 -15.15 -5.88 47.08
N GLN A 250 -14.83 -4.59 47.25
CA GLN A 250 -14.29 -4.06 48.50
C GLN A 250 -15.28 -4.20 49.65
N ALA A 251 -16.58 -3.95 49.42
CA ALA A 251 -17.62 -4.15 50.43
C ALA A 251 -17.70 -5.64 50.86
N LYS A 252 -17.69 -6.55 49.89
CA LYS A 252 -17.68 -8.01 50.17
C LYS A 252 -16.44 -8.44 50.97
N ILE A 253 -15.27 -7.90 50.63
CA ILE A 253 -14.02 -8.16 51.35
C ILE A 253 -14.13 -7.65 52.81
N LYS A 254 -14.66 -6.44 53.03
CA LYS A 254 -14.84 -5.89 54.37
C LYS A 254 -15.81 -6.74 55.23
N VAL A 255 -16.92 -7.17 54.63
CA VAL A 255 -17.89 -8.06 55.33
C VAL A 255 -17.22 -9.40 55.66
N ALA A 256 -16.58 -10.05 54.68
CA ALA A 256 -15.90 -11.33 54.91
C ALA A 256 -14.77 -11.22 55.94
N THR A 257 -14.04 -10.11 55.94
CA THR A 257 -12.99 -9.86 56.95
C THR A 257 -13.58 -9.64 58.34
N ALA A 258 -14.68 -8.90 58.48
CA ALA A 258 -15.36 -8.69 59.75
C ALA A 258 -15.96 -10.00 60.30
N GLU A 259 -16.59 -10.81 59.45
CA GLU A 259 -17.11 -12.13 59.80
C GLU A 259 -15.99 -13.09 60.24
N GLY A 260 -14.89 -13.10 59.48
CA GLY A 260 -13.69 -13.89 59.80
C GLY A 260 -13.09 -13.50 61.16
N ASN A 261 -12.97 -12.20 61.44
CA ASN A 261 -12.49 -11.70 62.72
C ASN A 261 -13.42 -12.04 63.86
N ALA A 262 -14.75 -11.87 63.66
CA ALA A 262 -15.74 -12.25 64.70
C ALA A 262 -15.69 -13.76 64.97
N GLN A 263 -15.58 -14.59 63.95
CA GLN A 263 -15.48 -16.04 64.13
C GLN A 263 -14.15 -16.44 64.81
N ALA A 264 -13.04 -15.78 64.51
CA ALA A 264 -11.76 -16.00 65.15
C ALA A 264 -11.83 -15.62 66.66
N MET A 265 -12.43 -14.47 67.01
CA MET A 265 -12.68 -14.08 68.40
C MET A 265 -13.57 -15.05 69.13
N LEU A 266 -14.65 -15.52 68.54
CA LEU A 266 -15.54 -16.54 69.17
C LEU A 266 -14.81 -17.85 69.37
N THR A 267 -13.99 -18.27 68.40
CA THR A 267 -13.20 -19.51 68.51
C THR A 267 -12.14 -19.41 69.58
N SER A 268 -11.44 -18.27 69.69
CA SER A 268 -10.45 -17.99 70.71
C SER A 268 -11.09 -17.96 72.13
N ALA A 269 -12.24 -17.24 72.26
CA ALA A 269 -12.99 -17.19 73.55
C ALA A 269 -13.49 -18.56 73.98
N LYS A 270 -14.01 -19.39 73.07
CA LYS A 270 -14.42 -20.75 73.32
C LYS A 270 -13.25 -21.62 73.80
N ALA A 271 -12.11 -21.53 73.11
CA ALA A 271 -10.90 -22.27 73.44
C ALA A 271 -10.35 -21.86 74.84
N GLU A 272 -10.35 -20.55 75.17
CA GLU A 272 -9.97 -20.04 76.49
C GLU A 272 -10.92 -20.49 77.57
N ALA A 273 -12.27 -20.45 77.33
CA ALA A 273 -13.25 -20.94 78.30
C ALA A 273 -13.10 -22.45 78.56
N GLU A 274 -12.83 -23.23 77.51
CA GLU A 274 -12.60 -24.66 77.64
C GLU A 274 -11.29 -24.98 78.37
N ALA A 275 -10.23 -24.27 78.06
CA ALA A 275 -8.91 -24.36 78.74
C ALA A 275 -9.08 -24.00 80.26
N ASN A 276 -9.85 -22.94 80.57
CA ASN A 276 -10.12 -22.55 81.94
C ASN A 276 -10.98 -23.58 82.66
N ARG A 277 -11.97 -24.19 82.00
CA ARG A 277 -12.79 -25.27 82.57
C ARG A 277 -11.94 -26.51 82.89
N MET A 278 -11.06 -26.91 81.96
CA MET A 278 -10.11 -28.00 82.18
C MET A 278 -9.18 -27.69 83.33
N LYS A 279 -8.64 -26.48 83.44
CA LYS A 279 -7.83 -26.03 84.56
C LYS A 279 -8.58 -26.11 85.87
N GLN A 280 -9.87 -25.66 85.93
CA GLN A 280 -10.67 -25.75 87.12
C GLN A 280 -10.92 -27.20 87.53
N GLN A 281 -11.08 -28.12 86.60
CA GLN A 281 -11.29 -29.55 86.89
C GLN A 281 -10.01 -30.23 87.37
N THR A 282 -8.86 -29.78 87.00
CA THR A 282 -7.57 -30.39 87.37
C THR A 282 -6.89 -29.66 88.50
N LEU A 283 -7.37 -28.47 88.92
CA LEU A 283 -6.84 -27.72 90.04
C LEU A 283 -7.27 -28.32 91.36
N THR A 284 -6.52 -29.23 91.93
CA THR A 284 -6.64 -29.66 93.29
C THR A 284 -5.98 -28.63 94.23
N PRO A 285 -6.45 -28.50 95.50
CA PRO A 285 -5.82 -27.59 96.45
C PRO A 285 -4.29 -27.76 96.59
N LEU A 286 -3.82 -29.00 96.39
CA LEU A 286 -2.41 -29.35 96.45
C LEU A 286 -1.61 -28.77 95.24
N LEU A 287 -2.20 -28.77 94.06
CA LEU A 287 -1.61 -28.28 92.82
C LEU A 287 -1.49 -26.74 92.84
N LEU A 288 -2.50 -26.07 93.38
CA LEU A 288 -2.50 -24.62 93.61
C LEU A 288 -1.41 -24.20 94.59
N GLN A 289 -1.17 -24.99 95.65
CA GLN A 289 -0.08 -24.74 96.56
C GLN A 289 1.29 -24.92 95.92
N LEU A 290 1.43 -25.94 95.09
CA LEU A 290 2.70 -26.20 94.34
C LEU A 290 3.01 -25.12 93.31
N GLU A 291 2.02 -24.60 92.57
CA GLU A 291 2.19 -23.50 91.62
C GLU A 291 2.50 -22.18 92.34
N TYR A 292 1.88 -21.97 93.54
CA TYR A 292 2.18 -20.81 94.35
C TYR A 292 3.61 -20.86 94.89
N ILE A 293 4.10 -22.03 95.30
CA ILE A 293 5.50 -22.24 95.75
C ILE A 293 6.48 -22.03 94.58
N ASN A 294 6.14 -22.51 93.39
CA ASN A 294 7.02 -22.34 92.21
C ASN A 294 7.13 -20.87 91.70
N LYS A 295 6.11 -20.07 91.97
CA LYS A 295 6.08 -18.64 91.58
C LYS A 295 6.55 -17.73 92.74
N TRP A 296 6.83 -18.29 93.92
CA TRP A 296 7.24 -17.52 95.06
C TRP A 296 8.72 -17.11 94.84
N ASP A 297 9.01 -15.81 95.05
CA ASP A 297 10.29 -15.20 94.94
C ASP A 297 11.18 -15.35 96.18
N GLY A 298 10.75 -16.13 97.18
CA GLY A 298 11.40 -16.42 98.43
C GLY A 298 11.36 -15.28 99.47
N LYS A 299 10.60 -14.23 99.22
CA LYS A 299 10.47 -13.10 100.18
C LYS A 299 9.13 -13.09 100.85
N LEU A 300 9.12 -12.93 102.15
CA LEU A 300 7.90 -12.70 102.92
C LEU A 300 7.40 -11.26 102.68
N PRO A 301 6.08 -11.03 102.48
CA PRO A 301 5.56 -9.68 102.36
C PRO A 301 5.89 -8.86 103.61
N VAL A 302 6.51 -7.70 103.43
CA VAL A 302 6.95 -6.83 104.54
C VAL A 302 5.75 -6.13 105.21
N TYR A 303 4.59 -6.09 104.53
CA TYR A 303 3.34 -5.55 105.09
C TYR A 303 2.12 -6.40 104.56
N GLY A 304 1.28 -6.83 105.48
CA GLY A 304 0.10 -7.56 105.19
C GLY A 304 0.01 -8.91 105.85
N GLU A 305 -1.24 -9.48 106.00
CA GLU A 305 -1.43 -10.82 106.60
C GLU A 305 -0.84 -11.89 105.66
N VAL A 306 -0.20 -12.89 106.26
CA VAL A 306 0.30 -14.09 105.54
C VAL A 306 -0.85 -14.75 104.89
N PRO A 307 -0.83 -15.02 103.55
CA PRO A 307 -1.98 -15.71 102.91
C PRO A 307 -2.39 -16.98 103.61
N GLN A 308 -3.68 -17.19 103.80
CA GLN A 308 -4.26 -18.31 104.52
C GLN A 308 -3.74 -19.68 104.07
N LEU A 309 -3.27 -19.82 102.87
CA LEU A 309 -2.65 -21.02 102.31
C LEU A 309 -1.42 -21.50 103.08
N PHE A 310 -0.68 -20.63 103.76
CA PHE A 310 0.51 -21.00 104.55
C PHE A 310 0.12 -21.33 106.01
N ARG A 311 -1.04 -20.94 106.47
CA ARG A 311 -1.55 -21.25 107.77
C ARG A 311 -1.92 -22.75 108.01
N ASN A 312 -2.23 -23.46 106.97
CA ASN A 312 -2.67 -24.87 107.09
C ASN A 312 -1.56 -25.90 106.89
N ILE A 313 -0.30 -25.46 106.69
CA ILE A 313 0.83 -26.37 106.54
C ILE A 313 1.42 -26.81 107.93
N GLN A 314 0.92 -26.25 109.04
CA GLN A 314 1.40 -26.55 110.32
C GLN A 314 0.47 -27.46 111.14
N LYS A 315 -0.25 -28.44 110.51
CA LYS A 315 -0.86 -29.56 111.30
C LYS A 315 -0.60 -30.87 110.59
#